data_33f3cc5682fd93dcccc42766078dd295
#
_entry.id   33f3cc5682fd93dcccc42766078dd295
#
_cell.length_a   1.000
_cell.length_b   1.000
_cell.length_c   1.000
_cell.angle_alpha   90.00
_cell.angle_beta   90.00
_cell.angle_gamma   90.00
#
_symmetry.space_group_name_H-M   'P 1'
#
loop_
_entity.id
_entity.type
_entity.pdbx_description
1 polymer ?
#
loop_
_entity_poly.entity_id
_entity_poly.type
_entity_poly.pdbx_seq_one_letter_code
_entity_poly.pdbx_strand_id
1 'polypeptide(L)'
;YLSQIEKEKQIRQEFFSNASHELKTPITSIQGYAELLESGMIQDDGLKLDFAKRIKKEAAGMTGLINDILMISRLESMDAEVMFSDVRISVLLQEIMDSLKPLAASCQVFLHVDCKPLCIRANLQQMKELFTNLATNAIKYNRPGGQVWITVGEQGDDMLVRVKDNGVGIPKESLDRIF
;
A
#
# COMPACT_ATOMS: atom_id res chain seq x y z
N TYR A 1 -18.62 13.95 -23.87
CA TYR A 1 -17.17 13.89 -24.15
C TYR A 1 -16.40 14.97 -23.38
N LEU A 2 -16.78 16.26 -23.49
CA LEU A 2 -16.11 17.36 -22.77
C LEU A 2 -16.17 17.18 -21.23
N SER A 3 -17.32 16.76 -20.69
CA SER A 3 -17.48 16.54 -19.25
C SER A 3 -16.62 15.37 -18.69
N GLN A 4 -16.30 14.40 -19.51
CA GLN A 4 -15.47 13.25 -19.13
C GLN A 4 -13.99 13.63 -19.07
N ILE A 5 -13.51 14.42 -20.04
CA ILE A 5 -12.15 14.98 -20.06
C ILE A 5 -11.93 15.95 -18.89
N GLU A 6 -12.93 16.78 -18.59
CA GLU A 6 -12.86 17.69 -17.44
C GLU A 6 -12.80 16.92 -16.11
N LYS A 7 -13.58 15.86 -15.97
CA LYS A 7 -13.58 15.00 -14.79
C LYS A 7 -12.24 14.28 -14.60
N GLU A 8 -11.66 13.74 -15.66
CA GLU A 8 -10.33 13.11 -15.64
C GLU A 8 -9.23 14.12 -15.25
N LYS A 9 -9.30 15.32 -15.80
CA LYS A 9 -8.38 16.41 -15.44
C LYS A 9 -8.49 16.80 -13.97
N GLN A 10 -9.70 16.88 -13.46
CA GLN A 10 -9.95 17.23 -12.06
C GLN A 10 -9.42 16.15 -11.11
N ILE A 11 -9.69 14.87 -11.38
CA ILE A 11 -9.17 13.74 -10.62
C ILE A 11 -7.63 13.77 -10.59
N ARG A 12 -7.01 14.03 -11.74
CA ARG A 12 -5.56 14.12 -11.84
C ARG A 12 -4.98 15.29 -11.04
N GLN A 13 -5.63 16.46 -11.07
CA GLN A 13 -5.23 17.62 -10.27
C GLN A 13 -5.37 17.36 -8.77
N GLU A 14 -6.48 16.75 -8.33
CA GLU A 14 -6.70 16.36 -6.94
C GLU A 14 -5.66 15.34 -6.48
N PHE A 15 -5.32 14.37 -7.33
CA PHE A 15 -4.28 13.39 -7.03
C PHE A 15 -2.91 14.06 -6.78
N PHE A 16 -2.45 14.94 -7.69
CA PHE A 16 -1.17 15.64 -7.50
C PHE A 16 -1.18 16.60 -6.32
N SER A 17 -2.30 17.26 -6.06
CA SER A 17 -2.47 18.12 -4.89
C SER A 17 -2.36 17.31 -3.60
N ASN A 18 -3.07 16.19 -3.51
CA ASN A 18 -3.05 15.30 -2.35
C ASN A 18 -1.66 14.69 -2.15
N ALA A 19 -1.02 14.21 -3.20
CA ALA A 19 0.35 13.66 -3.15
C ALA A 19 1.35 14.71 -2.63
N SER A 20 1.23 15.97 -3.08
CA SER A 20 2.08 17.07 -2.62
C SER A 20 1.88 17.36 -1.14
N HIS A 21 0.64 17.36 -0.65
CA HIS A 21 0.33 17.53 0.77
C HIS A 21 0.84 16.37 1.61
N GLU A 22 0.66 15.13 1.16
CA GLU A 22 1.14 13.93 1.83
C GLU A 22 2.67 13.85 1.91
N LEU A 23 3.39 14.41 0.92
CA LEU A 23 4.86 14.53 0.95
C LEU A 23 5.33 15.67 1.85
N LYS A 24 4.61 16.78 1.92
CA LYS A 24 5.02 17.96 2.70
C LYS A 24 5.06 17.70 4.20
N THR A 25 4.12 16.92 4.72
CA THR A 25 4.02 16.61 6.15
C THR A 25 5.27 15.89 6.67
N PRO A 26 5.70 14.73 6.11
CA PRO A 26 6.92 14.07 6.57
C PRO A 26 8.19 14.90 6.35
N ILE A 27 8.27 15.70 5.26
CA ILE A 27 9.40 16.61 5.04
C ILE A 27 9.51 17.61 6.19
N THR A 28 8.41 18.25 6.58
CA THR A 28 8.38 19.21 7.69
C THR A 28 8.80 18.56 9.01
N SER A 29 8.34 17.33 9.26
CA SER A 29 8.72 16.56 10.44
C SER A 29 10.23 16.24 10.46
N ILE A 30 10.77 15.77 9.31
CA ILE A 30 12.20 15.48 9.16
C ILE A 30 13.03 16.74 9.42
N GLN A 31 12.66 17.88 8.81
CA GLN A 31 13.35 19.15 9.01
C GLN A 31 13.33 19.58 10.48
N GLY A 32 12.18 19.51 11.13
CA GLY A 32 12.06 19.89 12.55
C GLY A 32 12.92 19.03 13.48
N TYR A 33 12.94 17.70 13.29
CA TYR A 33 13.82 16.83 14.08
C TYR A 33 15.30 17.04 13.76
N ALA A 34 15.66 17.29 12.50
CA ALA A 34 17.03 17.59 12.10
C ALA A 34 17.53 18.90 12.70
N GLU A 35 16.74 19.98 12.67
CA GLU A 35 17.05 21.29 13.28
C GLU A 35 17.24 21.16 14.78
N LEU A 36 16.38 20.38 15.48
CA LEU A 36 16.53 20.13 16.91
C LEU A 36 17.84 19.40 17.22
N LEU A 37 18.22 18.41 16.41
CA LEU A 37 19.50 17.71 16.56
C LEU A 37 20.71 18.63 16.30
N GLU A 38 20.62 19.48 15.25
CA GLU A 38 21.68 20.40 14.86
C GLU A 38 21.90 21.52 15.88
N SER A 39 20.83 21.99 16.54
CA SER A 39 20.89 23.09 17.51
C SER A 39 21.79 22.85 18.70
N GLY A 40 22.17 21.57 18.97
CA GLY A 40 22.94 21.19 20.13
C GLY A 40 22.22 21.34 21.48
N MET A 41 20.95 21.77 21.48
CA MET A 41 20.18 21.94 22.72
C MET A 41 19.82 20.60 23.39
N ILE A 42 19.78 19.52 22.61
CA ILE A 42 19.45 18.19 23.12
C ILE A 42 20.72 17.50 23.60
N GLN A 43 20.83 17.33 24.91
CA GLN A 43 21.98 16.67 25.55
C GLN A 43 21.76 15.17 25.78
N ASP A 44 20.49 14.74 25.82
CA ASP A 44 20.11 13.35 26.04
C ASP A 44 20.33 12.50 24.77
N ASP A 45 21.23 11.54 24.83
CA ASP A 45 21.56 10.65 23.72
C ASP A 45 20.40 9.70 23.38
N GLY A 46 19.56 9.35 24.34
CA GLY A 46 18.34 8.57 24.10
C GLY A 46 17.36 9.34 23.25
N LEU A 47 17.16 10.62 23.54
CA LEU A 47 16.28 11.50 22.76
C LEU A 47 16.83 11.77 21.37
N LYS A 48 18.15 11.95 21.22
CA LYS A 48 18.81 12.05 19.91
C LYS A 48 18.54 10.81 19.05
N LEU A 49 18.67 9.64 19.65
CA LEU A 49 18.41 8.37 18.95
C LEU A 49 16.94 8.24 18.55
N ASP A 50 16.01 8.67 19.41
CA ASP A 50 14.58 8.66 19.09
C ASP A 50 14.27 9.56 17.91
N PHE A 51 14.82 10.79 17.87
CA PHE A 51 14.65 11.70 16.72
C PHE A 51 15.24 11.11 15.43
N ALA A 52 16.41 10.50 15.49
CA ALA A 52 16.98 9.82 14.33
C ALA A 52 16.10 8.68 13.81
N LYS A 53 15.50 7.90 14.72
CA LYS A 53 14.53 6.83 14.36
C LYS A 53 13.27 7.41 13.70
N ARG A 54 12.77 8.54 14.20
CA ARG A 54 11.60 9.24 13.61
C ARG A 54 11.92 9.75 12.20
N ILE A 55 13.07 10.41 12.01
CA ILE A 55 13.53 10.84 10.69
C ILE A 55 13.59 9.64 9.72
N LYS A 56 14.19 8.53 10.14
CA LYS A 56 14.26 7.32 9.34
C LYS A 56 12.89 6.76 8.96
N LYS A 57 11.93 6.77 9.90
CA LYS A 57 10.56 6.31 9.69
C LYS A 57 9.82 7.19 8.67
N GLU A 58 9.92 8.53 8.81
CA GLU A 58 9.30 9.47 7.88
C GLU A 58 9.90 9.34 6.47
N ALA A 59 11.23 9.23 6.35
CA ALA A 59 11.89 9.02 5.07
C ALA A 59 11.47 7.70 4.39
N ALA A 60 11.30 6.63 5.14
CA ALA A 60 10.80 5.36 4.62
C ALA A 60 9.35 5.48 4.13
N GLY A 61 8.50 6.20 4.86
CA GLY A 61 7.12 6.50 4.45
C GLY A 61 7.07 7.29 3.13
N MET A 62 7.93 8.31 2.98
CA MET A 62 8.04 9.07 1.74
C MET A 62 8.47 8.20 0.55
N THR A 63 9.43 7.31 0.75
CA THR A 63 9.85 6.36 -0.29
C THR A 63 8.68 5.50 -0.77
N GLY A 64 7.85 5.02 0.16
CA GLY A 64 6.62 4.28 -0.16
C GLY A 64 5.67 5.12 -1.02
N LEU A 65 5.37 6.34 -0.60
CA LEU A 65 4.47 7.24 -1.33
C LEU A 65 4.99 7.59 -2.74
N ILE A 66 6.29 7.82 -2.89
CA ILE A 66 6.92 8.08 -4.20
C ILE A 66 6.75 6.85 -5.10
N ASN A 67 6.96 5.64 -4.59
CA ASN A 67 6.77 4.42 -5.36
C ASN A 67 5.32 4.24 -5.81
N ASP A 68 4.34 4.56 -4.95
CA ASP A 68 2.92 4.51 -5.29
C ASP A 68 2.58 5.52 -6.41
N ILE A 69 3.10 6.74 -6.34
CA ILE A 69 2.94 7.76 -7.40
C ILE A 69 3.54 7.30 -8.73
N LEU A 70 4.77 6.74 -8.70
CA LEU A 70 5.43 6.22 -9.90
C LEU A 70 4.68 5.03 -10.49
N MET A 71 4.11 4.17 -9.66
CA MET A 71 3.26 3.05 -10.10
C MET A 71 2.02 3.55 -10.84
N ILE A 72 1.29 4.50 -10.27
CA ILE A 72 0.11 5.11 -10.91
C ILE A 72 0.50 5.74 -12.25
N SER A 73 1.59 6.50 -12.28
CA SER A 73 2.10 7.11 -13.52
C SER A 73 2.42 6.08 -14.60
N ARG A 74 2.97 4.91 -14.23
CA ARG A 74 3.25 3.81 -15.18
C ARG A 74 1.97 3.13 -15.68
N LEU A 75 0.97 2.98 -14.82
CA LEU A 75 -0.33 2.40 -15.20
C LEU A 75 -1.11 3.33 -16.15
N GLU A 76 -0.96 4.65 -16.01
CA GLU A 76 -1.56 5.64 -16.90
C GLU A 76 -0.84 5.75 -18.26
N SER A 77 0.45 5.46 -18.32
CA SER A 77 1.21 5.43 -19.57
C SER A 77 0.91 4.12 -20.32
N MET A 78 -0.04 4.16 -21.24
CA MET A 78 -0.44 3.00 -22.06
C MET A 78 0.64 2.46 -23.01
N ASP A 79 1.84 3.03 -23.03
CA ASP A 79 2.94 2.68 -23.94
C ASP A 79 3.87 1.56 -23.43
N ALA A 80 3.67 1.07 -22.20
CA ALA A 80 4.42 -0.10 -21.75
C ALA A 80 3.78 -1.36 -22.34
N GLU A 81 4.50 -2.11 -23.17
CA GLU A 81 4.12 -3.47 -23.56
C GLU A 81 3.84 -4.29 -22.29
N VAL A 82 2.56 -4.44 -21.97
CA VAL A 82 2.13 -5.23 -20.81
C VAL A 82 2.36 -6.70 -21.16
N MET A 83 3.43 -7.27 -20.63
CA MET A 83 3.72 -8.69 -20.84
C MET A 83 2.77 -9.54 -20.00
N PHE A 84 1.88 -10.24 -20.69
CA PHE A 84 0.98 -11.24 -20.10
C PHE A 84 1.66 -12.60 -20.10
N SER A 85 1.55 -13.31 -19.00
CA SER A 85 2.02 -14.69 -18.83
C SER A 85 0.98 -15.51 -18.08
N ASP A 86 1.14 -16.83 -18.10
CA ASP A 86 0.32 -17.72 -17.30
C ASP A 86 0.76 -17.65 -15.84
N VAL A 87 -0.08 -17.07 -14.98
CA VAL A 87 0.19 -16.85 -13.57
C VAL A 87 -0.58 -17.85 -12.73
N ARG A 88 0.15 -18.68 -11.98
CA ARG A 88 -0.42 -19.58 -10.97
C ARG A 88 -0.69 -18.83 -9.69
N ILE A 89 -1.96 -18.50 -9.45
CA ILE A 89 -2.39 -17.62 -8.36
C ILE A 89 -2.04 -18.18 -6.98
N SER A 90 -2.18 -19.50 -6.78
CA SER A 90 -1.83 -20.12 -5.49
C SER A 90 -0.35 -19.99 -5.14
N VAL A 91 0.55 -20.09 -6.13
CA VAL A 91 2.00 -19.92 -5.94
C VAL A 91 2.31 -18.45 -5.63
N LEU A 92 1.75 -17.54 -6.42
CA LEU A 92 1.95 -16.10 -6.21
C LEU A 92 1.47 -15.66 -4.83
N LEU A 93 0.28 -16.09 -4.39
CA LEU A 93 -0.24 -15.76 -3.06
C LEU A 93 0.64 -16.33 -1.95
N GLN A 94 1.14 -17.56 -2.11
CA GLN A 94 2.04 -18.15 -1.11
C GLN A 94 3.32 -17.33 -0.94
N GLU A 95 3.95 -16.91 -2.05
CA GLU A 95 5.14 -16.05 -2.03
C GLU A 95 4.86 -14.71 -1.34
N ILE A 96 3.72 -14.07 -1.65
CA ILE A 96 3.33 -12.81 -1.03
C ILE A 96 3.09 -13.00 0.46
N MET A 97 2.36 -14.03 0.87
CA MET A 97 2.09 -14.29 2.28
C MET A 97 3.37 -14.55 3.06
N ASP A 98 4.30 -15.32 2.49
CA ASP A 98 5.60 -15.57 3.13
C ASP A 98 6.40 -14.27 3.32
N SER A 99 6.35 -13.38 2.34
CA SER A 99 6.99 -12.06 2.44
C SER A 99 6.35 -11.13 3.47
N LEU A 100 5.05 -11.29 3.74
CA LEU A 100 4.29 -10.45 4.67
C LEU A 100 4.26 -11.01 6.12
N LYS A 101 4.74 -12.23 6.37
CA LYS A 101 4.80 -12.82 7.72
C LYS A 101 5.49 -11.92 8.75
N PRO A 102 6.65 -11.28 8.48
CA PRO A 102 7.30 -10.39 9.45
C PRO A 102 6.43 -9.17 9.80
N LEU A 103 5.75 -8.60 8.80
CA LEU A 103 4.83 -7.48 9.01
C LEU A 103 3.62 -7.91 9.84
N ALA A 104 3.00 -9.04 9.50
CA ALA A 104 1.86 -9.58 10.23
C ALA A 104 2.23 -9.90 11.69
N ALA A 105 3.41 -10.48 11.93
CA ALA A 105 3.92 -10.76 13.27
C ALA A 105 4.13 -9.46 14.07
N SER A 106 4.72 -8.42 13.47
CA SER A 106 4.93 -7.13 14.14
C SER A 106 3.63 -6.41 14.49
N CYS A 107 2.57 -6.62 13.69
CA CYS A 107 1.22 -6.10 13.95
C CYS A 107 0.35 -7.05 14.79
N GLN A 108 0.86 -8.22 15.15
CA GLN A 108 0.11 -9.29 15.86
C GLN A 108 -1.16 -9.71 15.12
N VAL A 109 -1.08 -9.87 13.80
CA VAL A 109 -2.20 -10.24 12.91
C VAL A 109 -1.98 -11.64 12.35
N PHE A 110 -3.06 -12.43 12.29
CA PHE A 110 -3.04 -13.78 11.74
C PHE A 110 -3.52 -13.77 10.29
N LEU A 111 -2.77 -14.45 9.41
CA LEU A 111 -3.08 -14.56 7.98
C LEU A 111 -3.64 -15.93 7.66
N HIS A 112 -4.76 -15.96 6.93
CA HIS A 112 -5.41 -17.17 6.43
C HIS A 112 -5.55 -17.06 4.91
N VAL A 113 -5.13 -18.09 4.18
CA VAL A 113 -5.26 -18.15 2.72
C VAL A 113 -6.01 -19.42 2.34
N ASP A 114 -7.06 -19.26 1.56
CA ASP A 114 -7.77 -20.33 0.89
C ASP A 114 -7.81 -20.01 -0.61
N CYS A 115 -7.02 -20.73 -1.38
CA CYS A 115 -6.87 -20.49 -2.81
C CYS A 115 -6.98 -21.79 -3.57
N LYS A 116 -7.98 -21.87 -4.43
CA LYS A 116 -8.07 -22.96 -5.41
C LYS A 116 -6.90 -22.86 -6.39
N PRO A 117 -6.41 -24.00 -6.93
CA PRO A 117 -5.37 -24.00 -7.94
C PRO A 117 -5.90 -23.40 -9.25
N LEU A 118 -5.71 -22.10 -9.41
CA LEU A 118 -6.12 -21.34 -10.58
C LEU A 118 -4.90 -20.81 -11.33
N CYS A 119 -5.00 -20.81 -12.66
CA CYS A 119 -4.02 -20.21 -13.56
C CYS A 119 -4.75 -19.23 -14.47
N ILE A 120 -4.26 -18.00 -14.50
CA ILE A 120 -4.84 -16.93 -15.34
C ILE A 120 -3.76 -16.30 -16.19
N ARG A 121 -4.14 -15.79 -17.35
CA ARG A 121 -3.25 -14.98 -18.19
C ARG A 121 -3.27 -13.52 -17.72
N ALA A 122 -2.19 -13.10 -17.05
CA ALA A 122 -2.08 -11.79 -16.44
C ALA A 122 -0.64 -11.26 -16.46
N ASN A 123 -0.47 -9.98 -16.14
CA ASN A 123 0.84 -9.44 -15.82
C ASN A 123 1.22 -9.83 -14.39
N LEU A 124 2.25 -10.65 -14.23
CA LEU A 124 2.69 -11.17 -12.93
C LEU A 124 3.04 -10.04 -11.95
N GLN A 125 3.73 -8.99 -12.40
CA GLN A 125 4.15 -7.89 -11.55
C GLN A 125 2.95 -7.09 -11.03
N GLN A 126 1.99 -6.76 -11.91
CA GLN A 126 0.77 -6.04 -11.51
C GLN A 126 -0.09 -6.87 -10.55
N MET A 127 -0.20 -8.18 -10.78
CA MET A 127 -0.91 -9.09 -9.85
C MET A 127 -0.23 -9.17 -8.49
N LYS A 128 1.11 -9.21 -8.47
CA LYS A 128 1.88 -9.19 -7.23
C LYS A 128 1.66 -7.90 -6.46
N GLU A 129 1.71 -6.75 -7.12
CA GLU A 129 1.44 -5.44 -6.52
C GLU A 129 0.03 -5.34 -5.97
N LEU A 130 -0.98 -5.76 -6.75
CA LEU A 130 -2.38 -5.77 -6.32
C LEU A 130 -2.59 -6.57 -5.03
N PHE A 131 -2.16 -7.82 -5.00
CA PHE A 131 -2.34 -8.68 -3.84
C PHE A 131 -1.51 -8.21 -2.64
N THR A 132 -0.29 -7.71 -2.87
CA THR A 132 0.55 -7.17 -1.80
C THR A 132 -0.09 -5.94 -1.17
N ASN A 133 -0.64 -5.02 -1.98
CA ASN A 133 -1.30 -3.81 -1.49
C ASN A 133 -2.54 -4.15 -0.67
N LEU A 134 -3.41 -5.02 -1.18
CA LEU A 134 -4.61 -5.44 -0.45
C LEU A 134 -4.28 -6.13 0.88
N ALA A 135 -3.34 -7.08 0.86
CA ALA A 135 -2.93 -7.81 2.06
C ALA A 135 -2.23 -6.89 3.08
N THR A 136 -1.35 -6.00 2.62
CA THR A 136 -0.65 -5.02 3.47
C THR A 136 -1.63 -4.07 4.15
N ASN A 137 -2.64 -3.58 3.42
CA ASN A 137 -3.68 -2.74 3.99
C ASN A 137 -4.48 -3.49 5.06
N ALA A 138 -4.91 -4.72 4.78
CA ALA A 138 -5.64 -5.55 5.72
C ALA A 138 -4.83 -5.87 7.01
N ILE A 139 -3.49 -5.92 6.92
CA ILE A 139 -2.62 -6.09 8.08
C ILE A 139 -2.45 -4.76 8.83
N LYS A 140 -2.09 -3.67 8.14
CA LYS A 140 -1.77 -2.37 8.75
C LYS A 140 -2.95 -1.73 9.46
N TYR A 141 -4.15 -1.87 8.89
CA TYR A 141 -5.39 -1.32 9.46
C TYR A 141 -6.15 -2.32 10.32
N ASN A 142 -5.46 -3.38 10.74
CA ASN A 142 -6.00 -4.34 11.69
C ASN A 142 -5.67 -3.94 13.14
N ARG A 143 -6.22 -4.69 14.07
CA ARG A 143 -5.96 -4.58 15.52
C ARG A 143 -5.06 -5.73 15.98
N PRO A 144 -4.30 -5.58 17.08
CA PRO A 144 -3.58 -6.69 17.69
C PRO A 144 -4.50 -7.88 17.98
N GLY A 145 -4.08 -9.10 17.62
CA GLY A 145 -4.91 -10.31 17.68
C GLY A 145 -5.94 -10.42 16.54
N GLY A 146 -5.93 -9.50 15.58
CA GLY A 146 -6.83 -9.52 14.43
C GLY A 146 -6.45 -10.56 13.38
N GLN A 147 -7.34 -10.72 12.40
CA GLN A 147 -7.23 -11.76 11.38
C GLN A 147 -7.49 -11.19 10.00
N VAL A 148 -6.82 -11.73 9.00
CA VAL A 148 -7.01 -11.45 7.57
C VAL A 148 -7.25 -12.76 6.84
N TRP A 149 -8.32 -12.82 6.06
CA TRP A 149 -8.66 -13.96 5.20
C TRP A 149 -8.58 -13.54 3.74
N ILE A 150 -7.78 -14.27 2.97
CA ILE A 150 -7.68 -14.12 1.52
C ILE A 150 -8.23 -15.39 0.89
N THR A 151 -9.33 -15.25 0.17
CA THR A 151 -9.96 -16.36 -0.54
C THR A 151 -9.95 -16.09 -2.03
N VAL A 152 -9.54 -17.09 -2.81
CA VAL A 152 -9.55 -17.04 -4.27
C VAL A 152 -10.25 -18.25 -4.83
N GLY A 153 -11.22 -18.00 -5.70
CA GLY A 153 -12.02 -19.03 -6.35
C GLY A 153 -12.56 -18.58 -7.69
N GLU A 154 -13.34 -19.44 -8.31
CA GLU A 154 -14.03 -19.17 -9.58
C GLU A 154 -15.46 -18.71 -9.31
N GLN A 155 -15.92 -17.75 -10.09
CA GLN A 155 -17.31 -17.31 -10.12
C GLN A 155 -17.73 -17.13 -11.59
N GLY A 156 -18.35 -18.18 -12.16
CA GLY A 156 -18.59 -18.24 -13.61
C GLY A 156 -17.26 -18.32 -14.37
N ASP A 157 -17.06 -17.42 -15.31
CA ASP A 157 -15.84 -17.31 -16.11
C ASP A 157 -14.78 -16.37 -15.46
N ASP A 158 -15.11 -15.80 -14.30
CA ASP A 158 -14.25 -14.85 -13.61
C ASP A 158 -13.53 -15.47 -12.41
N MET A 159 -12.37 -14.92 -12.08
CA MET A 159 -11.69 -15.20 -10.83
C MET A 159 -12.19 -14.21 -9.76
N LEU A 160 -12.76 -14.74 -8.68
CA LEU A 160 -13.15 -13.93 -7.53
C LEU A 160 -12.05 -13.96 -6.46
N VAL A 161 -11.55 -12.78 -6.13
CA VAL A 161 -10.64 -12.56 -5.01
C VAL A 161 -11.38 -11.81 -3.90
N ARG A 162 -11.33 -12.34 -2.69
CA ARG A 162 -11.90 -11.70 -1.52
C ARG A 162 -10.83 -11.56 -0.44
N VAL A 163 -10.58 -10.33 -0.03
CA VAL A 163 -9.75 -10.00 1.14
C VAL A 163 -10.68 -9.48 2.23
N LYS A 164 -10.71 -10.16 3.37
CA LYS A 164 -11.52 -9.81 4.51
C LYS A 164 -10.63 -9.65 5.73
N ASP A 165 -10.84 -8.59 6.49
CA ASP A 165 -10.21 -8.37 7.78
C ASP A 165 -11.27 -8.12 8.86
N ASN A 166 -10.85 -8.16 10.12
CA ASN A 166 -11.67 -7.78 11.28
C ASN A 166 -11.03 -6.61 12.04
N GLY A 167 -10.36 -5.72 11.31
CA GLY A 167 -9.65 -4.55 11.82
C GLY A 167 -10.55 -3.39 12.25
N VAL A 168 -10.02 -2.18 12.08
CA VAL A 168 -10.70 -0.95 12.51
C VAL A 168 -11.83 -0.50 11.58
N GLY A 169 -11.91 -1.09 10.38
CA GLY A 169 -12.88 -0.72 9.36
C GLY A 169 -12.58 0.63 8.71
N ILE A 170 -13.46 1.04 7.80
CA ILE A 170 -13.34 2.29 7.05
C ILE A 170 -14.49 3.22 7.47
N PRO A 171 -14.20 4.46 7.90
CA PRO A 171 -15.24 5.44 8.21
C PRO A 171 -16.19 5.67 7.03
N LYS A 172 -17.48 5.83 7.31
CA LYS A 172 -18.50 5.98 6.24
C LYS A 172 -18.20 7.15 5.32
N GLU A 173 -17.65 8.25 5.86
CA GLU A 173 -17.30 9.45 5.10
C GLU A 173 -16.14 9.21 4.11
N SER A 174 -15.38 8.13 4.29
CA SER A 174 -14.25 7.77 3.44
C SER A 174 -14.61 6.76 2.35
N LEU A 175 -15.78 6.11 2.44
CA LEU A 175 -16.16 5.04 1.50
C LEU A 175 -16.27 5.52 0.05
N ASP A 176 -16.81 6.73 -0.17
CA ASP A 176 -16.99 7.32 -1.51
C ASP A 176 -15.65 7.75 -2.16
N ARG A 177 -14.53 7.69 -1.41
CA ARG A 177 -13.20 8.12 -1.84
C ARG A 177 -12.22 6.97 -2.07
N ILE A 178 -12.65 5.73 -1.84
CA ILE A 178 -11.77 4.55 -1.93
C ILE A 178 -11.72 4.01 -3.37
N PHE A 179 -12.74 4.28 -4.18
CA PHE A 179 -12.87 3.82 -5.58
C PHE A 179 -13.11 5.00 -6.52
#